data_cb641f20ce5d1a1441c1054ed0b0de76
#
_entry.id   cb641f20ce5d1a1441c1054ed0b0de76
#
_cell.length_a   1.000
_cell.length_b   1.000
_cell.length_c   1.000
_cell.angle_alpha   90.00
_cell.angle_beta   90.00
_cell.angle_gamma   90.00
#
_symmetry.space_group_name_H-M   'P 1'
#
loop_
_entity.id
_entity.type
_entity.pdbx_description
1 polymer ?
#
loop_
_entity_poly.entity_id
_entity_poly.type
_entity_poly.pdbx_seq_one_letter_code
_entity_poly.pdbx_strand_id
1 'polypeptide(L)'
;MLGDKDKMTLKVKVKNLIIFVVLLTYLKPFNVSLIPTLNTLYSLTKIIVTFALMLYIIREKFSLTKASKWCLAFLGWWTVAILSNGNLKNNIQTLLSILGVLFLFNIMRKKSNGINVILKYLSYISKIYILLQFYTIVVGHPVLAKAIVSFDKYFLGSDNYSAFILIPLSGFIMSDALMNKGKIKTGDCFFFGIAFLCLLIPKSWAGIFAYGVFMVLFFFRKSAFLKKIVNVRSVFIIIILLLILVIGFNIQTYFEELLSAFGKVGLNSREIIWPKAIYAITQRPLIGYGMLTDNQISSYILYGTTHTHNIILEFLMDSGIIGSFFAFMWFKSSVTVKKRLLKYDVITVLLYCIVAYLLCATLDFYIALIYFWILIILFDSIKSTVYEREKQG
;
A
#
# COMPACT_ATOMS: atom_id res chain seq x y z
N MET A 1 -16.57 -8.77 -42.55
CA MET A 1 -16.71 -7.48 -41.82
C MET A 1 -17.36 -7.76 -40.49
N LEU A 2 -16.73 -7.34 -39.38
CA LEU A 2 -17.32 -7.49 -38.03
C LEU A 2 -18.54 -6.59 -37.91
N GLY A 3 -19.67 -7.11 -37.38
CA GLY A 3 -20.89 -6.34 -37.17
C GLY A 3 -20.67 -5.25 -36.10
N ASP A 4 -21.54 -4.23 -36.01
CA ASP A 4 -21.36 -3.10 -35.07
C ASP A 4 -21.33 -3.55 -33.60
N LYS A 5 -22.06 -4.61 -33.24
CA LYS A 5 -21.99 -5.22 -31.90
C LYS A 5 -20.60 -5.79 -31.62
N ASP A 6 -19.98 -6.46 -32.60
CA ASP A 6 -18.64 -7.06 -32.47
C ASP A 6 -17.56 -5.99 -32.38
N LYS A 7 -17.66 -4.90 -33.13
CA LYS A 7 -16.76 -3.76 -33.05
C LYS A 7 -16.87 -3.06 -31.68
N MET A 8 -18.08 -2.92 -31.14
CA MET A 8 -18.30 -2.31 -29.84
C MET A 8 -17.77 -3.20 -28.70
N THR A 9 -17.98 -4.51 -28.77
CA THR A 9 -17.42 -5.48 -27.79
C THR A 9 -15.89 -5.54 -27.86
N LEU A 10 -15.30 -5.51 -29.04
CA LEU A 10 -13.85 -5.45 -29.22
C LEU A 10 -13.26 -4.16 -28.64
N LYS A 11 -13.88 -3.01 -28.91
CA LYS A 11 -13.45 -1.70 -28.38
C LYS A 11 -13.47 -1.65 -26.84
N VAL A 12 -14.48 -2.26 -26.21
CA VAL A 12 -14.57 -2.37 -24.74
C VAL A 12 -13.49 -3.29 -24.20
N LYS A 13 -13.24 -4.44 -24.83
CA LYS A 13 -12.17 -5.38 -24.42
C LYS A 13 -10.79 -4.73 -24.51
N VAL A 14 -10.49 -3.99 -25.57
CA VAL A 14 -9.21 -3.29 -25.76
C VAL A 14 -9.02 -2.21 -24.69
N LYS A 15 -10.04 -1.39 -24.40
CA LYS A 15 -9.97 -0.38 -23.33
C LYS A 15 -9.68 -1.00 -21.96
N ASN A 16 -10.29 -2.13 -21.68
CA ASN A 16 -10.09 -2.82 -20.40
C ASN A 16 -8.68 -3.42 -20.33
N LEU A 17 -8.13 -3.94 -21.42
CA LEU A 17 -6.76 -4.44 -21.49
C LEU A 17 -5.74 -3.31 -21.23
N ILE A 18 -5.96 -2.13 -21.78
CA ILE A 18 -5.12 -0.95 -21.52
C ILE A 18 -5.06 -0.65 -20.01
N ILE A 19 -6.21 -0.67 -19.30
CA ILE A 19 -6.24 -0.43 -17.85
C ILE A 19 -5.44 -1.48 -17.11
N PHE A 20 -5.53 -2.75 -17.49
CA PHE A 20 -4.74 -3.83 -16.92
C PHE A 20 -3.23 -3.58 -17.08
N VAL A 21 -2.78 -3.23 -18.30
CA VAL A 21 -1.36 -2.93 -18.58
C VAL A 21 -0.89 -1.71 -17.77
N VAL A 22 -1.72 -0.65 -17.70
CA VAL A 22 -1.43 0.54 -16.89
C VAL A 22 -1.28 0.19 -15.41
N LEU A 23 -2.14 -0.66 -14.85
CA LEU A 23 -2.00 -1.12 -13.47
C LEU A 23 -0.72 -1.92 -13.25
N LEU A 24 -0.38 -2.84 -14.16
CA LEU A 24 0.86 -3.61 -14.09
C LEU A 24 2.09 -2.71 -14.08
N THR A 25 2.07 -1.60 -14.82
CA THR A 25 3.18 -0.62 -14.85
C THR A 25 3.53 -0.10 -13.44
N TYR A 26 2.55 0.03 -12.54
CA TYR A 26 2.76 0.50 -11.18
C TYR A 26 2.97 -0.62 -10.16
N LEU A 27 2.49 -1.83 -10.44
CA LEU A 27 2.54 -2.99 -9.55
C LEU A 27 3.74 -3.90 -9.85
N LYS A 28 4.93 -3.31 -10.03
CA LYS A 28 6.15 -4.08 -10.31
C LYS A 28 6.51 -4.99 -9.12
N PRO A 29 6.59 -6.32 -9.29
CA PRO A 29 7.05 -7.22 -8.24
C PRO A 29 8.55 -7.09 -8.01
N PHE A 30 9.02 -7.43 -6.81
CA PHE A 30 10.43 -7.30 -6.43
C PHE A 30 11.35 -8.09 -7.37
N ASN A 31 11.02 -9.34 -7.71
CA ASN A 31 11.85 -10.18 -8.58
C ASN A 31 12.13 -9.55 -9.96
N VAL A 32 11.19 -8.76 -10.49
CA VAL A 32 11.38 -8.04 -11.75
C VAL A 32 12.46 -6.95 -11.62
N SER A 33 12.59 -6.36 -10.43
CA SER A 33 13.63 -5.34 -10.19
C SER A 33 15.07 -5.90 -10.25
N LEU A 34 15.22 -7.22 -10.10
CA LEU A 34 16.52 -7.91 -10.17
C LEU A 34 16.98 -8.13 -11.62
N ILE A 35 16.12 -7.93 -12.62
CA ILE A 35 16.44 -8.07 -14.03
C ILE A 35 16.60 -6.68 -14.64
N PRO A 36 17.83 -6.21 -14.97
CA PRO A 36 18.08 -4.82 -15.36
C PRO A 36 17.24 -4.36 -16.56
N THR A 37 17.12 -5.22 -17.59
CA THR A 37 16.32 -4.91 -18.79
C THR A 37 14.84 -4.71 -18.49
N LEU A 38 14.24 -5.61 -17.69
CA LEU A 38 12.84 -5.49 -17.28
C LEU A 38 12.63 -4.30 -16.33
N ASN A 39 13.57 -4.07 -15.42
CA ASN A 39 13.53 -2.92 -14.53
C ASN A 39 13.54 -1.59 -15.30
N THR A 40 14.39 -1.49 -16.33
CA THR A 40 14.45 -0.32 -17.23
C THR A 40 13.15 -0.16 -18.01
N LEU A 41 12.61 -1.24 -18.58
CA LEU A 41 11.33 -1.21 -19.28
C LEU A 41 10.18 -0.72 -18.39
N TYR A 42 10.06 -1.22 -17.16
CA TYR A 42 9.08 -0.75 -16.19
C TYR A 42 9.26 0.74 -15.85
N SER A 43 10.51 1.20 -15.73
CA SER A 43 10.81 2.60 -15.45
C SER A 43 10.40 3.52 -16.59
N LEU A 44 10.70 3.14 -17.83
CA LEU A 44 10.32 3.91 -19.02
C LEU A 44 8.80 3.93 -19.23
N THR A 45 8.14 2.77 -19.14
CA THR A 45 6.67 2.69 -19.29
C THR A 45 5.98 3.52 -18.21
N LYS A 46 6.49 3.54 -16.97
CA LYS A 46 5.96 4.34 -15.88
C LYS A 46 6.02 5.85 -16.19
N ILE A 47 7.15 6.34 -16.71
CA ILE A 47 7.29 7.74 -17.12
C ILE A 47 6.26 8.09 -18.20
N ILE A 48 6.20 7.30 -19.27
CA ILE A 48 5.31 7.53 -20.41
C ILE A 48 3.85 7.51 -19.97
N VAL A 49 3.45 6.49 -19.20
CA VAL A 49 2.06 6.32 -18.76
C VAL A 49 1.66 7.43 -17.80
N THR A 50 2.52 7.79 -16.82
CA THR A 50 2.20 8.87 -15.87
C THR A 50 2.05 10.21 -16.57
N PHE A 51 2.93 10.53 -17.53
CA PHE A 51 2.83 11.73 -18.31
C PHE A 51 1.56 11.78 -19.18
N ALA A 52 1.21 10.66 -19.84
CA ALA A 52 -0.03 10.54 -20.61
C ALA A 52 -1.28 10.73 -19.73
N LEU A 53 -1.31 10.17 -18.53
CA LEU A 53 -2.41 10.34 -17.56
C LEU A 53 -2.50 11.80 -17.09
N MET A 54 -1.37 12.47 -16.86
CA MET A 54 -1.32 13.89 -16.48
C MET A 54 -1.89 14.77 -17.59
N LEU A 55 -1.43 14.60 -18.82
CA LEU A 55 -1.94 15.33 -19.99
C LEU A 55 -3.45 15.11 -20.18
N TYR A 56 -3.93 13.87 -19.96
CA TYR A 56 -5.35 13.57 -20.07
C TYR A 56 -6.17 14.31 -19.01
N ILE A 57 -5.71 14.39 -17.76
CA ILE A 57 -6.39 15.14 -16.69
C ILE A 57 -6.45 16.62 -17.01
N ILE A 58 -5.35 17.21 -17.50
CA ILE A 58 -5.28 18.63 -17.85
C ILE A 58 -6.24 18.95 -19.01
N ARG A 59 -6.18 18.14 -20.07
CA ARG A 59 -7.03 18.30 -21.25
C ARG A 59 -8.52 18.24 -20.93
N GLU A 60 -8.93 17.25 -20.15
CA GLU A 60 -10.33 17.00 -19.81
C GLU A 60 -10.79 17.83 -18.57
N LYS A 61 -9.92 18.68 -18.02
CA LYS A 61 -10.20 19.55 -16.85
C LYS A 61 -10.84 18.78 -15.68
N PHE A 62 -10.38 17.54 -15.40
CA PHE A 62 -10.93 16.74 -14.32
C PHE A 62 -10.75 17.41 -12.96
N SER A 63 -11.86 17.52 -12.21
CA SER A 63 -11.80 17.97 -10.83
C SER A 63 -11.25 16.84 -9.93
N LEU A 64 -10.19 17.15 -9.20
CA LEU A 64 -9.61 16.26 -8.21
C LEU A 64 -10.44 16.25 -6.91
N THR A 65 -10.46 15.11 -6.21
CA THR A 65 -11.06 15.04 -4.87
C THR A 65 -10.28 15.88 -3.87
N LYS A 66 -10.91 16.22 -2.72
CA LYS A 66 -10.22 16.89 -1.61
C LYS A 66 -9.02 16.07 -1.14
N ALA A 67 -9.16 14.74 -1.05
CA ALA A 67 -8.07 13.85 -0.70
C ALA A 67 -6.94 13.91 -1.73
N SER A 68 -7.26 13.84 -3.03
CA SER A 68 -6.26 13.95 -4.10
C SER A 68 -5.48 15.27 -4.08
N LYS A 69 -6.14 16.39 -3.74
CA LYS A 69 -5.47 17.69 -3.58
C LYS A 69 -4.46 17.67 -2.43
N TRP A 70 -4.81 17.08 -1.29
CA TRP A 70 -3.89 16.92 -0.16
C TRP A 70 -2.72 15.96 -0.50
N CYS A 71 -2.99 14.90 -1.26
CA CYS A 71 -1.94 14.01 -1.75
C CYS A 71 -0.94 14.77 -2.64
N LEU A 72 -1.43 15.61 -3.56
CA LEU A 72 -0.56 16.44 -4.40
C LEU A 72 0.24 17.47 -3.58
N ALA A 73 -0.36 18.08 -2.58
CA ALA A 73 0.35 18.98 -1.66
C ALA A 73 1.48 18.25 -0.92
N PHE A 74 1.21 17.03 -0.42
CA PHE A 74 2.24 16.16 0.16
C PHE A 74 3.36 15.84 -0.84
N LEU A 75 3.01 15.35 -2.03
CA LEU A 75 4.00 14.99 -3.04
C LEU A 75 4.84 16.18 -3.50
N GLY A 76 4.23 17.38 -3.63
CA GLY A 76 4.93 18.61 -3.92
C GLY A 76 5.94 18.98 -2.83
N TRP A 77 5.53 18.93 -1.56
CA TRP A 77 6.41 19.19 -0.44
C TRP A 77 7.53 18.14 -0.32
N TRP A 78 7.18 16.87 -0.46
CA TRP A 78 8.17 15.79 -0.42
C TRP A 78 9.19 15.89 -1.56
N THR A 79 8.77 16.37 -2.73
CA THR A 79 9.70 16.68 -3.83
C THR A 79 10.68 17.79 -3.42
N VAL A 80 10.23 18.83 -2.72
CA VAL A 80 11.12 19.88 -2.19
C VAL A 80 12.13 19.28 -1.20
N ALA A 81 11.69 18.41 -0.29
CA ALA A 81 12.58 17.72 0.64
C ALA A 81 13.62 16.84 -0.08
N ILE A 82 13.20 16.08 -1.11
CA ILE A 82 14.09 15.25 -1.94
C ILE A 82 15.12 16.10 -2.67
N LEU A 83 14.71 17.21 -3.24
CA LEU A 83 15.60 18.15 -3.96
C LEU A 83 16.62 18.79 -3.03
N SER A 84 16.23 19.10 -1.80
CA SER A 84 17.14 19.70 -0.81
C SER A 84 18.32 18.78 -0.43
N ASN A 85 18.22 17.50 -0.71
CA ASN A 85 19.27 16.49 -0.47
C ASN A 85 19.89 15.91 -1.76
N GLY A 86 19.54 16.43 -2.93
CA GLY A 86 20.08 15.98 -4.21
C GLY A 86 19.67 14.57 -4.65
N ASN A 87 18.64 13.98 -4.05
CA ASN A 87 18.27 12.57 -4.26
C ASN A 87 17.17 12.35 -5.32
N LEU A 88 16.85 13.35 -6.15
CA LEU A 88 15.73 13.27 -7.09
C LEU A 88 15.86 12.08 -8.06
N LYS A 89 17.07 11.85 -8.60
CA LYS A 89 17.33 10.76 -9.56
C LYS A 89 16.89 9.39 -9.01
N ASN A 90 17.15 9.12 -7.73
CA ASN A 90 16.84 7.85 -7.10
C ASN A 90 15.35 7.71 -6.76
N ASN A 91 14.66 8.83 -6.53
CA ASN A 91 13.32 8.85 -5.97
C ASN A 91 12.21 9.18 -6.97
N ILE A 92 12.59 9.65 -8.17
CA ILE A 92 11.62 10.05 -9.21
C ILE A 92 10.66 8.91 -9.58
N GLN A 93 11.11 7.67 -9.56
CA GLN A 93 10.29 6.50 -9.88
C GLN A 93 9.17 6.27 -8.86
N THR A 94 9.43 6.55 -7.58
CA THR A 94 8.44 6.47 -6.51
C THR A 94 7.40 7.57 -6.65
N LEU A 95 7.84 8.83 -6.84
CA LEU A 95 6.95 9.96 -7.07
C LEU A 95 6.03 9.74 -8.27
N LEU A 96 6.58 9.29 -9.41
CA LEU A 96 5.81 9.00 -10.62
C LEU A 96 4.83 7.85 -10.41
N SER A 97 5.17 6.84 -9.61
CA SER A 97 4.25 5.76 -9.30
C SER A 97 3.02 6.26 -8.56
N ILE A 98 3.23 7.08 -7.52
CA ILE A 98 2.14 7.62 -6.70
C ILE A 98 1.28 8.57 -7.51
N LEU A 99 1.90 9.49 -8.28
CA LEU A 99 1.19 10.40 -9.18
C LEU A 99 0.37 9.67 -10.23
N GLY A 100 0.96 8.67 -10.89
CA GLY A 100 0.27 7.90 -11.93
C GLY A 100 -0.93 7.14 -11.39
N VAL A 101 -0.79 6.50 -10.24
CA VAL A 101 -1.91 5.84 -9.55
C VAL A 101 -2.97 6.86 -9.18
N LEU A 102 -2.60 8.00 -8.58
CA LEU A 102 -3.53 9.05 -8.21
C LEU A 102 -4.33 9.55 -9.42
N PHE A 103 -3.66 9.80 -10.55
CA PHE A 103 -4.30 10.25 -11.78
C PHE A 103 -5.20 9.17 -12.38
N LEU A 104 -4.73 7.93 -12.48
CA LEU A 104 -5.52 6.81 -12.98
C LEU A 104 -6.85 6.66 -12.23
N PHE A 105 -6.80 6.67 -10.91
CA PHE A 105 -8.01 6.49 -10.09
C PHE A 105 -8.96 7.69 -10.20
N ASN A 106 -8.44 8.93 -10.27
CA ASN A 106 -9.30 10.11 -10.49
C ASN A 106 -9.99 10.08 -11.86
N ILE A 107 -9.29 9.65 -12.92
CA ILE A 107 -9.86 9.47 -14.26
C ILE A 107 -10.95 8.39 -14.23
N MET A 108 -10.64 7.24 -13.64
CA MET A 108 -11.55 6.09 -13.66
C MET A 108 -12.77 6.30 -12.76
N ARG A 109 -12.66 7.07 -11.68
CA ARG A 109 -13.80 7.47 -10.85
C ARG A 109 -14.88 8.24 -11.62
N LYS A 110 -14.49 9.02 -12.63
CA LYS A 110 -15.42 9.77 -13.47
C LYS A 110 -16.06 8.94 -14.59
N LYS A 111 -15.54 7.74 -14.87
CA LYS A 111 -16.10 6.85 -15.89
C LYS A 111 -17.13 5.92 -15.28
N SER A 112 -18.24 5.71 -15.98
CA SER A 112 -19.21 4.68 -15.61
C SER A 112 -18.49 3.34 -15.41
N ASN A 113 -18.71 2.70 -14.27
CA ASN A 113 -18.09 1.45 -13.87
C ASN A 113 -16.53 1.44 -13.83
N GLY A 114 -15.86 2.60 -13.93
CA GLY A 114 -14.40 2.66 -13.99
C GLY A 114 -13.71 2.05 -12.78
N ILE A 115 -14.18 2.35 -11.56
CA ILE A 115 -13.62 1.78 -10.32
C ILE A 115 -13.88 0.27 -10.24
N ASN A 116 -15.03 -0.21 -10.72
CA ASN A 116 -15.32 -1.64 -10.79
C ASN A 116 -14.31 -2.38 -11.70
N VAL A 117 -13.94 -1.77 -12.83
CA VAL A 117 -12.93 -2.32 -13.75
C VAL A 117 -11.54 -2.34 -13.11
N ILE A 118 -11.11 -1.24 -12.47
CA ILE A 118 -9.85 -1.23 -11.72
C ILE A 118 -9.83 -2.36 -10.69
N LEU A 119 -10.84 -2.44 -9.86
CA LEU A 119 -10.91 -3.42 -8.78
C LEU A 119 -10.86 -4.86 -9.28
N LYS A 120 -11.55 -5.14 -10.40
CA LYS A 120 -11.49 -6.43 -11.08
C LYS A 120 -10.06 -6.79 -11.49
N TYR A 121 -9.32 -5.87 -12.12
CA TYR A 121 -7.95 -6.15 -12.55
C TYR A 121 -6.95 -6.17 -11.39
N LEU A 122 -7.12 -5.34 -10.37
CA LEU A 122 -6.37 -5.47 -9.12
C LEU A 122 -6.55 -6.86 -8.51
N SER A 123 -7.78 -7.37 -8.47
CA SER A 123 -8.09 -8.72 -7.98
C SER A 123 -7.39 -9.80 -8.80
N TYR A 124 -7.36 -9.71 -10.14
CA TYR A 124 -6.65 -10.67 -10.99
C TYR A 124 -5.14 -10.64 -10.75
N ILE A 125 -4.53 -9.45 -10.74
CA ILE A 125 -3.10 -9.29 -10.45
C ILE A 125 -2.78 -9.84 -9.05
N SER A 126 -3.63 -9.54 -8.07
CA SER A 126 -3.48 -10.03 -6.69
C SER A 126 -3.43 -11.55 -6.62
N LYS A 127 -4.34 -12.24 -7.31
CA LYS A 127 -4.38 -13.70 -7.34
C LYS A 127 -3.11 -14.29 -7.94
N ILE A 128 -2.66 -13.73 -9.06
CA ILE A 128 -1.41 -14.17 -9.72
C ILE A 128 -0.21 -13.94 -8.78
N TYR A 129 -0.13 -12.78 -8.15
CA TYR A 129 0.99 -12.43 -7.28
C TYR A 129 1.04 -13.29 -6.01
N ILE A 130 -0.12 -13.59 -5.41
CA ILE A 130 -0.20 -14.50 -4.25
C ILE A 130 0.27 -15.90 -4.63
N LEU A 131 -0.13 -16.42 -5.80
CA LEU A 131 0.32 -17.74 -6.27
C LEU A 131 1.82 -17.77 -6.54
N LEU A 132 2.37 -16.75 -7.20
CA LEU A 132 3.80 -16.67 -7.47
C LEU A 132 4.61 -16.50 -6.19
N GLN A 133 4.10 -15.74 -5.21
CA GLN A 133 4.71 -15.62 -3.89
C GLN A 133 4.74 -16.98 -3.18
N PHE A 134 3.61 -17.68 -3.14
CA PHE A 134 3.50 -18.99 -2.54
C PHE A 134 4.44 -20.00 -3.20
N TYR A 135 4.46 -20.02 -4.54
CA TYR A 135 5.36 -20.87 -5.30
C TYR A 135 6.83 -20.62 -4.92
N THR A 136 7.27 -19.36 -4.85
CA THR A 136 8.67 -19.05 -4.52
C THR A 136 9.03 -19.41 -3.07
N ILE A 137 8.06 -19.35 -2.15
CA ILE A 137 8.27 -19.80 -0.76
C ILE A 137 8.43 -21.31 -0.68
N VAL A 138 7.57 -22.07 -1.38
CA VAL A 138 7.58 -23.55 -1.32
C VAL A 138 8.79 -24.14 -2.07
N VAL A 139 9.12 -23.57 -3.25
CA VAL A 139 10.24 -24.05 -4.07
C VAL A 139 11.60 -23.55 -3.57
N GLY A 140 11.61 -22.46 -2.77
CA GLY A 140 12.83 -21.90 -2.21
C GLY A 140 13.73 -21.17 -3.23
N HIS A 141 13.24 -20.90 -4.45
CA HIS A 141 13.98 -20.20 -5.50
C HIS A 141 13.19 -19.04 -6.10
N PRO A 142 13.84 -17.88 -6.38
CA PRO A 142 13.22 -16.82 -7.16
C PRO A 142 12.96 -17.31 -8.59
N VAL A 143 11.76 -17.04 -9.11
CA VAL A 143 11.31 -17.50 -10.43
C VAL A 143 12.19 -16.95 -11.58
N LEU A 144 12.84 -15.81 -11.41
CA LEU A 144 13.42 -15.02 -12.49
C LEU A 144 14.91 -14.70 -12.37
N ALA A 145 15.55 -14.98 -11.24
CA ALA A 145 16.96 -14.67 -11.08
C ALA A 145 17.64 -15.71 -10.18
N LYS A 146 18.80 -16.22 -10.62
CA LYS A 146 19.79 -16.80 -9.71
C LYS A 146 20.34 -15.66 -8.84
N ALA A 147 19.55 -15.17 -7.91
CA ALA A 147 19.96 -14.08 -7.04
C ALA A 147 20.92 -14.62 -6.00
N ILE A 148 22.14 -14.20 -6.08
CA ILE A 148 23.09 -14.20 -4.98
C ILE A 148 22.51 -13.27 -3.91
N VAL A 149 21.83 -13.81 -2.91
CA VAL A 149 21.30 -12.96 -1.86
C VAL A 149 21.43 -13.64 -0.51
N SER A 150 22.01 -12.91 0.42
CA SER A 150 22.21 -13.24 1.82
C SER A 150 20.92 -13.25 2.65
N PHE A 151 19.74 -13.02 2.07
CA PHE A 151 18.44 -13.02 2.73
C PHE A 151 17.40 -13.72 1.85
N ASP A 152 16.44 -14.41 2.48
CA ASP A 152 15.32 -15.06 1.80
C ASP A 152 14.43 -14.01 1.10
N LYS A 153 14.65 -13.86 -0.20
CA LYS A 153 13.89 -12.93 -1.03
C LYS A 153 12.99 -13.71 -1.98
N TYR A 154 11.70 -13.60 -1.75
CA TYR A 154 10.65 -14.24 -2.52
C TYR A 154 10.18 -13.35 -3.68
N PHE A 155 9.15 -13.77 -4.40
CA PHE A 155 8.61 -13.04 -5.56
C PHE A 155 8.24 -11.59 -5.22
N LEU A 156 7.61 -11.34 -4.07
CA LEU A 156 7.22 -10.00 -3.62
C LEU A 156 8.28 -9.29 -2.76
N GLY A 157 9.38 -9.93 -2.41
CA GLY A 157 10.45 -9.38 -1.57
C GLY A 157 10.74 -10.25 -0.36
N SER A 158 11.36 -9.66 0.69
CA SER A 158 11.62 -10.35 1.95
C SER A 158 10.33 -10.68 2.72
N ASP A 159 10.45 -11.46 3.77
CA ASP A 159 9.35 -11.87 4.65
C ASP A 159 8.53 -10.68 5.18
N ASN A 160 9.17 -9.71 5.83
CA ASN A 160 8.49 -8.54 6.37
C ASN A 160 7.90 -7.65 5.27
N TYR A 161 8.65 -7.45 4.17
CA TYR A 161 8.20 -6.66 3.02
C TYR A 161 6.93 -7.25 2.37
N SER A 162 6.82 -8.59 2.34
CA SER A 162 5.68 -9.28 1.77
C SER A 162 4.37 -8.98 2.49
N ALA A 163 4.38 -8.72 3.81
CA ALA A 163 3.19 -8.40 4.58
C ALA A 163 2.49 -7.13 4.05
N PHE A 164 3.27 -6.09 3.72
CA PHE A 164 2.78 -4.82 3.20
C PHE A 164 2.21 -4.92 1.78
N ILE A 165 2.41 -6.04 1.13
CA ILE A 165 1.85 -6.33 -0.19
C ILE A 165 0.65 -7.28 -0.05
N LEU A 166 0.78 -8.36 0.71
CA LEU A 166 -0.24 -9.40 0.83
C LEU A 166 -1.53 -8.91 1.50
N ILE A 167 -1.42 -8.01 2.50
CA ILE A 167 -2.60 -7.41 3.15
C ILE A 167 -3.45 -6.63 2.12
N PRO A 168 -2.92 -5.64 1.36
CA PRO A 168 -3.67 -4.96 0.32
C PRO A 168 -4.18 -5.87 -0.78
N LEU A 169 -3.35 -6.82 -1.28
CA LEU A 169 -3.77 -7.75 -2.33
C LEU A 169 -5.01 -8.56 -1.91
N SER A 170 -5.04 -9.03 -0.67
CA SER A 170 -6.20 -9.74 -0.11
C SER A 170 -7.41 -8.82 0.02
N GLY A 171 -7.21 -7.58 0.44
CA GLY A 171 -8.24 -6.55 0.48
C GLY A 171 -8.84 -6.29 -0.91
N PHE A 172 -8.04 -6.26 -1.97
CA PHE A 172 -8.51 -6.06 -3.35
C PHE A 172 -9.35 -7.25 -3.85
N ILE A 173 -8.94 -8.50 -3.56
CA ILE A 173 -9.71 -9.70 -3.92
C ILE A 173 -11.09 -9.69 -3.25
N MET A 174 -11.13 -9.44 -1.93
CA MET A 174 -12.37 -9.44 -1.16
C MET A 174 -13.29 -8.29 -1.56
N SER A 175 -12.72 -7.14 -1.87
CA SER A 175 -13.48 -5.97 -2.33
C SER A 175 -14.07 -6.18 -3.73
N ASP A 176 -13.34 -6.81 -4.66
CA ASP A 176 -13.84 -7.20 -5.98
C ASP A 176 -15.01 -8.20 -5.84
N ALA A 177 -14.87 -9.19 -4.97
CA ALA A 177 -15.92 -10.16 -4.72
C ALA A 177 -17.22 -9.50 -4.23
N LEU A 178 -17.12 -8.52 -3.33
CA LEU A 178 -18.27 -7.80 -2.78
C LEU A 178 -18.86 -6.78 -3.76
N MET A 179 -18.04 -6.03 -4.47
CA MET A 179 -18.48 -4.93 -5.33
C MET A 179 -18.95 -5.39 -6.71
N ASN A 180 -18.24 -6.34 -7.31
CA ASN A 180 -18.49 -6.81 -8.69
C ASN A 180 -19.31 -8.10 -8.77
N LYS A 181 -19.20 -8.99 -7.77
CA LYS A 181 -19.85 -10.30 -7.76
C LYS A 181 -20.99 -10.38 -6.73
N GLY A 182 -21.14 -9.37 -5.85
CA GLY A 182 -22.15 -9.30 -4.81
C GLY A 182 -21.98 -10.31 -3.66
N LYS A 183 -21.06 -11.28 -3.79
CA LYS A 183 -20.78 -12.33 -2.79
C LYS A 183 -19.32 -12.81 -2.86
N ILE A 184 -18.83 -13.26 -1.72
CA ILE A 184 -17.54 -13.91 -1.61
C ILE A 184 -17.71 -15.39 -1.97
N LYS A 185 -16.85 -15.90 -2.83
CA LYS A 185 -16.83 -17.31 -3.24
C LYS A 185 -15.72 -18.06 -2.50
N THR A 186 -15.83 -19.39 -2.41
CA THR A 186 -14.80 -20.26 -1.83
C THR A 186 -13.42 -20.03 -2.43
N GLY A 187 -13.34 -19.79 -3.78
CA GLY A 187 -12.08 -19.47 -4.43
C GLY A 187 -11.46 -18.14 -3.97
N ASP A 188 -12.25 -17.14 -3.56
CA ASP A 188 -11.71 -15.89 -3.01
C ASP A 188 -11.17 -16.13 -1.59
N CYS A 189 -11.84 -16.97 -0.76
CA CYS A 189 -11.35 -17.40 0.55
C CYS A 189 -10.08 -18.25 0.44
N PHE A 190 -9.94 -19.08 -0.59
CA PHE A 190 -8.74 -19.84 -0.85
C PHE A 190 -7.51 -18.95 -1.02
N PHE A 191 -7.60 -17.89 -1.86
CA PHE A 191 -6.50 -16.93 -2.01
C PHE A 191 -6.20 -16.18 -0.71
N PHE A 192 -7.24 -15.88 0.09
CA PHE A 192 -7.07 -15.27 1.40
C PHE A 192 -6.28 -16.18 2.36
N GLY A 193 -6.56 -17.47 2.36
CA GLY A 193 -5.80 -18.47 3.13
C GLY A 193 -4.37 -18.63 2.64
N ILE A 194 -4.14 -18.71 1.32
CA ILE A 194 -2.78 -18.82 0.76
C ILE A 194 -1.95 -17.56 1.10
N ALA A 195 -2.52 -16.37 1.04
CA ALA A 195 -1.80 -15.15 1.43
C ALA A 195 -1.37 -15.20 2.90
N PHE A 196 -2.18 -15.77 3.80
CA PHE A 196 -1.79 -16.00 5.19
C PHE A 196 -0.64 -17.02 5.31
N LEU A 197 -0.70 -18.13 4.57
CA LEU A 197 0.39 -19.12 4.53
C LEU A 197 1.70 -18.51 4.03
N CYS A 198 1.63 -17.56 3.08
CA CYS A 198 2.81 -16.81 2.60
C CYS A 198 3.47 -15.94 3.68
N LEU A 199 2.79 -15.64 4.77
CA LEU A 199 3.36 -14.97 5.94
C LEU A 199 3.79 -15.96 7.03
N LEU A 200 3.02 -17.03 7.18
CA LEU A 200 3.22 -18.03 8.24
C LEU A 200 4.49 -18.85 8.01
N ILE A 201 4.71 -19.33 6.77
CA ILE A 201 5.86 -20.19 6.44
C ILE A 201 7.19 -19.45 6.65
N PRO A 202 7.39 -18.20 6.16
CA PRO A 202 8.61 -17.45 6.42
C PRO A 202 8.69 -16.83 7.83
N LYS A 203 7.67 -17.05 8.67
CA LYS A 203 7.58 -16.50 10.04
C LYS A 203 7.64 -14.96 10.11
N SER A 204 6.92 -14.27 9.21
CA SER A 204 6.75 -12.82 9.27
C SER A 204 5.81 -12.40 10.41
N TRP A 205 6.31 -12.32 11.64
CA TRP A 205 5.48 -12.18 12.85
C TRP A 205 4.58 -10.94 12.85
N ALA A 206 5.12 -9.77 12.50
CA ALA A 206 4.31 -8.56 12.38
C ALA A 206 3.21 -8.71 11.32
N GLY A 207 3.55 -9.36 10.20
CA GLY A 207 2.61 -9.69 9.13
C GLY A 207 1.56 -10.70 9.57
N ILE A 208 1.96 -11.78 10.26
CA ILE A 208 1.04 -12.81 10.78
C ILE A 208 0.02 -12.18 11.73
N PHE A 209 0.49 -11.34 12.67
CA PHE A 209 -0.38 -10.65 13.62
C PHE A 209 -1.36 -9.72 12.90
N ALA A 210 -0.85 -8.84 12.05
CA ALA A 210 -1.68 -7.87 11.34
C ALA A 210 -2.68 -8.54 10.39
N TYR A 211 -2.25 -9.57 9.67
CA TYR A 211 -3.12 -10.33 8.77
C TYR A 211 -4.16 -11.15 9.56
N GLY A 212 -3.78 -11.71 10.69
CA GLY A 212 -4.70 -12.40 11.63
C GLY A 212 -5.80 -11.46 12.12
N VAL A 213 -5.44 -10.24 12.51
CA VAL A 213 -6.43 -9.19 12.84
C VAL A 213 -7.34 -8.91 11.64
N PHE A 214 -6.78 -8.79 10.43
CA PHE A 214 -7.59 -8.60 9.22
C PHE A 214 -8.59 -9.76 9.02
N MET A 215 -8.14 -11.01 9.19
CA MET A 215 -9.01 -12.19 9.09
C MET A 215 -10.16 -12.13 10.09
N VAL A 216 -9.88 -11.87 11.35
CA VAL A 216 -10.90 -11.75 12.40
C VAL A 216 -11.90 -10.66 12.06
N LEU A 217 -11.43 -9.44 11.76
CA LEU A 217 -12.29 -8.32 11.38
C LEU A 217 -13.12 -8.63 10.12
N PHE A 218 -12.55 -9.31 9.15
CA PHE A 218 -13.23 -9.72 7.93
C PHE A 218 -14.34 -10.73 8.17
N PHE A 219 -14.09 -11.78 8.95
CA PHE A 219 -15.13 -12.77 9.26
C PHE A 219 -16.29 -12.16 10.06
N PHE A 220 -15.99 -11.25 10.97
CA PHE A 220 -16.99 -10.55 11.78
C PHE A 220 -17.46 -9.22 11.17
N ARG A 221 -17.22 -8.96 9.87
CA ARG A 221 -17.55 -7.67 9.21
C ARG A 221 -19.00 -7.22 9.29
N LYS A 222 -19.94 -8.16 9.50
CA LYS A 222 -21.35 -7.84 9.65
C LYS A 222 -21.73 -7.40 11.07
N SER A 223 -20.85 -7.59 12.06
CA SER A 223 -21.08 -7.23 13.45
C SER A 223 -21.28 -5.71 13.61
N ALA A 224 -22.43 -5.32 14.15
CA ALA A 224 -22.72 -3.93 14.47
C ALA A 224 -21.76 -3.36 15.52
N PHE A 225 -21.31 -4.19 16.45
CA PHE A 225 -20.32 -3.84 17.48
C PHE A 225 -18.97 -3.46 16.84
N LEU A 226 -18.45 -4.30 15.92
CA LEU A 226 -17.18 -3.99 15.23
C LEU A 226 -17.30 -2.75 14.35
N LYS A 227 -18.41 -2.58 13.61
CA LYS A 227 -18.66 -1.38 12.82
C LYS A 227 -18.73 -0.08 13.65
N LYS A 228 -19.11 -0.19 14.94
CA LYS A 228 -19.12 0.94 15.88
C LYS A 228 -17.72 1.26 16.41
N ILE A 229 -16.93 0.23 16.74
CA ILE A 229 -15.59 0.39 17.33
C ILE A 229 -14.55 0.72 16.25
N VAL A 230 -14.51 -0.06 15.17
CA VAL A 230 -13.53 0.15 14.09
C VAL A 230 -14.00 1.29 13.19
N ASN A 231 -13.72 2.49 13.62
CA ASN A 231 -13.94 3.72 12.87
C ASN A 231 -12.62 4.51 12.81
N VAL A 232 -12.58 5.54 11.98
CA VAL A 232 -11.36 6.32 11.74
C VAL A 232 -10.75 6.89 13.02
N ARG A 233 -11.59 7.34 13.98
CA ARG A 233 -11.11 7.92 15.25
C ARG A 233 -10.44 6.86 16.12
N SER A 234 -11.08 5.70 16.28
CA SER A 234 -10.50 4.59 17.05
C SER A 234 -9.22 4.07 16.42
N VAL A 235 -9.13 4.04 15.08
CA VAL A 235 -7.88 3.66 14.39
C VAL A 235 -6.75 4.63 14.75
N PHE A 236 -6.99 5.95 14.70
CA PHE A 236 -5.99 6.94 15.12
C PHE A 236 -5.60 6.79 16.58
N ILE A 237 -6.58 6.60 17.47
CA ILE A 237 -6.33 6.40 18.90
C ILE A 237 -5.47 5.15 19.11
N ILE A 238 -5.80 4.03 18.45
CA ILE A 238 -5.04 2.78 18.54
C ILE A 238 -3.60 2.99 18.04
N ILE A 239 -3.41 3.68 16.91
CA ILE A 239 -2.07 3.97 16.39
C ILE A 239 -1.27 4.82 17.40
N ILE A 240 -1.85 5.88 17.95
CA ILE A 240 -1.19 6.73 18.92
C ILE A 240 -0.85 5.93 20.20
N LEU A 241 -1.77 5.12 20.69
CA LEU A 241 -1.53 4.24 21.85
C LEU A 241 -0.42 3.23 21.57
N LEU A 242 -0.44 2.59 20.40
CA LEU A 242 0.63 1.67 20.01
C LEU A 242 1.97 2.38 19.91
N LEU A 243 2.03 3.59 19.38
CA LEU A 243 3.26 4.36 19.32
C LEU A 243 3.78 4.71 20.72
N ILE A 244 2.92 5.14 21.63
CA ILE A 244 3.30 5.41 23.02
C ILE A 244 3.82 4.12 23.67
N LEU A 245 3.14 2.99 23.49
CA LEU A 245 3.54 1.69 24.05
C LEU A 245 4.87 1.20 23.44
N VAL A 246 5.01 1.30 22.14
CA VAL A 246 6.16 0.75 21.40
C VAL A 246 7.38 1.65 21.51
N ILE A 247 7.24 2.97 21.32
CA ILE A 247 8.36 3.92 21.35
C ILE A 247 8.62 4.42 22.78
N GLY A 248 7.55 4.75 23.54
CA GLY A 248 7.68 5.34 24.87
C GLY A 248 8.02 4.31 25.95
N PHE A 249 7.43 3.13 25.90
CA PHE A 249 7.58 2.11 26.95
C PHE A 249 8.39 0.90 26.50
N ASN A 250 8.92 0.88 25.26
CA ASN A 250 9.69 -0.24 24.70
C ASN A 250 9.00 -1.61 24.91
N ILE A 251 7.65 -1.64 24.83
CA ILE A 251 6.87 -2.83 25.14
C ILE A 251 7.27 -4.05 24.29
N GLN A 252 7.88 -3.81 23.14
CA GLN A 252 8.40 -4.87 22.26
C GLN A 252 9.45 -5.75 22.96
N THR A 253 10.23 -5.22 23.90
CA THR A 253 11.25 -6.01 24.61
C THR A 253 10.64 -7.11 25.46
N TYR A 254 9.45 -6.86 26.04
CA TYR A 254 8.71 -7.88 26.77
C TYR A 254 8.17 -9.01 25.86
N PHE A 255 7.95 -8.72 24.59
CA PHE A 255 7.56 -9.72 23.60
C PHE A 255 8.75 -10.47 23.00
N GLU A 256 9.98 -9.96 23.14
CA GLU A 256 11.19 -10.66 22.64
C GLU A 256 11.38 -12.00 23.32
N GLU A 257 11.21 -12.08 24.63
CA GLU A 257 11.30 -13.35 25.37
C GLU A 257 10.27 -14.34 24.86
N LEU A 258 9.03 -13.89 24.66
CA LEU A 258 7.98 -14.74 24.10
C LEU A 258 8.29 -15.15 22.67
N LEU A 259 8.77 -14.24 21.82
CA LEU A 259 9.10 -14.53 20.42
C LEU A 259 10.35 -15.38 20.27
N SER A 260 11.31 -15.29 21.20
CA SER A 260 12.51 -16.14 21.22
C SER A 260 12.16 -17.62 21.43
N ALA A 261 11.14 -17.91 22.23
CA ALA A 261 10.59 -19.25 22.38
C ALA A 261 10.05 -19.84 21.07
N PHE A 262 9.68 -19.00 20.10
CA PHE A 262 9.26 -19.38 18.75
C PHE A 262 10.38 -19.28 17.69
N GLY A 263 11.64 -19.13 18.13
CA GLY A 263 12.83 -19.14 17.26
C GLY A 263 13.13 -17.82 16.57
N LYS A 264 12.62 -16.68 17.08
CA LYS A 264 12.98 -15.35 16.58
C LYS A 264 13.88 -14.65 17.61
N VAL A 265 15.10 -14.31 17.19
CA VAL A 265 16.08 -13.58 18.00
C VAL A 265 16.00 -12.10 17.61
N GLY A 266 15.62 -11.24 18.56
CA GLY A 266 15.66 -9.77 18.48
C GLY A 266 14.57 -9.12 17.61
N LEU A 267 14.14 -7.93 17.99
CA LEU A 267 13.23 -7.06 17.21
C LEU A 267 14.02 -6.14 16.24
N ASN A 268 15.11 -6.65 15.66
CA ASN A 268 15.89 -5.98 14.61
C ASN A 268 16.38 -4.58 15.01
N SER A 269 16.94 -4.43 16.21
CA SER A 269 17.61 -3.21 16.69
C SER A 269 16.74 -1.94 16.72
N ARG A 270 15.41 -2.09 16.84
CA ARG A 270 14.49 -0.93 16.86
C ARG A 270 14.73 -0.03 18.08
N GLU A 271 15.18 -0.59 19.19
CA GLU A 271 15.62 0.13 20.39
C GLU A 271 16.79 1.10 20.11
N ILE A 272 17.58 0.86 19.07
CA ILE A 272 18.65 1.75 18.60
C ILE A 272 18.14 2.66 17.46
N ILE A 273 17.37 2.11 16.54
CA ILE A 273 16.91 2.80 15.34
C ILE A 273 16.00 3.99 15.69
N TRP A 274 15.01 3.79 16.56
CA TRP A 274 14.01 4.82 16.84
C TRP A 274 14.57 6.05 17.57
N PRO A 275 15.38 5.92 18.64
CA PRO A 275 16.03 7.10 19.26
C PRO A 275 16.90 7.89 18.29
N LYS A 276 17.66 7.18 17.41
CA LYS A 276 18.50 7.85 16.40
C LYS A 276 17.66 8.50 15.30
N ALA A 277 16.56 7.88 14.86
CA ALA A 277 15.64 8.49 13.92
C ALA A 277 15.00 9.75 14.50
N ILE A 278 14.57 9.72 15.76
CA ILE A 278 14.03 10.90 16.46
C ILE A 278 15.10 12.00 16.52
N TYR A 279 16.34 11.66 16.89
CA TYR A 279 17.43 12.63 16.88
C TYR A 279 17.66 13.22 15.48
N ALA A 280 17.71 12.41 14.44
CA ALA A 280 17.84 12.89 13.06
C ALA A 280 16.70 13.83 12.68
N ILE A 281 15.45 13.50 13.03
CA ILE A 281 14.27 14.35 12.78
C ILE A 281 14.43 15.71 13.45
N THR A 282 14.99 15.81 14.68
CA THR A 282 15.19 17.09 15.36
C THR A 282 16.20 17.99 14.66
N GLN A 283 17.10 17.44 13.82
CA GLN A 283 18.07 18.22 13.04
C GLN A 283 17.44 18.89 11.80
N ARG A 284 16.35 18.30 11.25
CA ARG A 284 15.60 18.86 10.10
C ARG A 284 14.08 18.76 10.30
N PRO A 285 13.52 19.40 11.33
CA PRO A 285 12.13 19.14 11.76
C PRO A 285 11.08 19.62 10.78
N LEU A 286 11.32 20.68 10.00
CA LEU A 286 10.30 21.29 9.13
C LEU A 286 10.19 20.60 7.77
N ILE A 287 11.34 20.35 7.11
CA ILE A 287 11.38 19.87 5.71
C ILE A 287 11.64 18.37 5.66
N GLY A 288 12.40 17.83 6.61
CA GLY A 288 12.89 16.47 6.58
C GLY A 288 14.08 16.29 5.63
N TYR A 289 14.38 15.03 5.33
CA TYR A 289 15.53 14.66 4.51
C TYR A 289 15.16 14.25 3.08
N GLY A 290 13.88 14.17 2.74
CA GLY A 290 13.44 13.46 1.55
C GLY A 290 13.70 11.95 1.71
N MET A 291 13.43 11.19 0.65
CA MET A 291 13.72 9.76 0.66
C MET A 291 15.24 9.55 0.49
N LEU A 292 15.87 9.11 1.56
CA LEU A 292 17.30 8.85 1.62
C LEU A 292 17.66 7.53 0.92
N THR A 293 18.89 7.42 0.44
CA THR A 293 19.46 6.14 -0.01
C THR A 293 19.82 5.28 1.20
N ASP A 294 19.94 3.96 1.01
CA ASP A 294 20.32 3.02 2.08
C ASP A 294 21.61 3.43 2.79
N ASN A 295 22.61 3.91 2.05
CA ASN A 295 23.86 4.39 2.62
C ASN A 295 23.69 5.65 3.47
N GLN A 296 22.83 6.58 3.04
CA GLN A 296 22.53 7.78 3.81
C GLN A 296 21.75 7.46 5.09
N ILE A 297 20.72 6.61 5.02
CA ILE A 297 19.97 6.17 6.20
C ILE A 297 20.92 5.45 7.17
N SER A 298 21.77 4.56 6.67
CA SER A 298 22.76 3.85 7.47
C SER A 298 23.71 4.80 8.22
N SER A 299 24.04 5.95 7.63
CA SER A 299 24.89 6.97 8.28
C SER A 299 24.19 7.78 9.36
N TYR A 300 22.88 8.04 9.20
CA TYR A 300 22.10 8.81 10.18
C TYR A 300 21.58 7.96 11.34
N ILE A 301 21.24 6.70 11.08
CA ILE A 301 20.53 5.85 12.06
C ILE A 301 21.44 4.72 12.53
N LEU A 302 21.60 3.67 11.71
CA LEU A 302 22.35 2.47 12.05
C LEU A 302 22.82 1.79 10.77
N TYR A 303 24.06 1.30 10.76
CA TYR A 303 24.61 0.57 9.63
C TYR A 303 23.72 -0.62 9.23
N GLY A 304 23.43 -0.72 7.94
CA GLY A 304 22.54 -1.76 7.37
C GLY A 304 21.04 -1.47 7.46
N THR A 305 20.63 -0.36 8.10
CA THR A 305 19.23 0.07 8.13
C THR A 305 18.86 0.79 6.84
N THR A 306 17.69 0.51 6.28
CA THR A 306 17.17 1.09 5.02
C THR A 306 15.98 2.01 5.22
N HIS A 307 15.41 2.08 6.43
CA HIS A 307 14.24 2.91 6.78
C HIS A 307 14.05 2.92 8.31
N THR A 308 13.11 3.73 8.80
CA THR A 308 12.90 3.92 10.25
C THR A 308 12.11 2.81 10.93
N HIS A 309 11.55 1.85 10.20
CA HIS A 309 10.68 0.78 10.68
C HIS A 309 9.43 1.27 11.44
N ASN A 310 8.98 2.49 11.21
CA ASN A 310 7.77 3.03 11.81
C ASN A 310 7.15 4.09 10.90
N ILE A 311 5.85 3.98 10.63
CA ILE A 311 5.16 4.85 9.67
C ILE A 311 5.25 6.35 10.03
N ILE A 312 5.15 6.71 11.30
CA ILE A 312 5.20 8.13 11.71
C ILE A 312 6.62 8.67 11.64
N LEU A 313 7.60 7.92 12.14
CA LEU A 313 8.99 8.31 12.06
C LEU A 313 9.45 8.43 10.60
N GLU A 314 8.98 7.53 9.72
CA GLU A 314 9.29 7.57 8.29
C GLU A 314 8.76 8.85 7.63
N PHE A 315 7.48 9.20 7.84
CA PHE A 315 6.93 10.44 7.30
C PHE A 315 7.63 11.68 7.86
N LEU A 316 7.94 11.71 9.17
CA LEU A 316 8.64 12.83 9.81
C LEU A 316 10.08 12.95 9.30
N MET A 317 10.79 11.84 9.13
CA MET A 317 12.15 11.84 8.62
C MET A 317 12.20 12.27 7.16
N ASP A 318 11.30 11.74 6.33
CA ASP A 318 11.27 12.01 4.90
C ASP A 318 10.74 13.39 4.53
N SER A 319 9.76 13.91 5.26
CA SER A 319 9.04 15.11 4.84
C SER A 319 8.90 16.19 5.92
N GLY A 320 9.47 15.96 7.09
CA GLY A 320 9.36 16.85 8.24
C GLY A 320 7.92 17.01 8.72
N ILE A 321 7.71 17.94 9.63
CA ILE A 321 6.38 18.22 10.21
C ILE A 321 5.41 18.75 9.16
N ILE A 322 5.89 19.59 8.23
CA ILE A 322 5.01 20.20 7.20
C ILE A 322 4.49 19.14 6.23
N GLY A 323 5.39 18.28 5.69
CA GLY A 323 4.98 17.20 4.80
C GLY A 323 4.12 16.15 5.53
N SER A 324 4.47 15.80 6.77
CA SER A 324 3.68 14.89 7.60
C SER A 324 2.27 15.45 7.86
N PHE A 325 2.11 16.77 8.02
CA PHE A 325 0.80 17.41 8.11
C PHE A 325 -0.01 17.20 6.82
N PHE A 326 0.59 17.40 5.64
CA PHE A 326 -0.10 17.15 4.36
C PHE A 326 -0.46 15.68 4.19
N ALA A 327 0.44 14.75 4.52
CA ALA A 327 0.19 13.33 4.50
C ALA A 327 -0.97 12.94 5.45
N PHE A 328 -0.99 13.49 6.66
CA PHE A 328 -2.09 13.31 7.62
C PHE A 328 -3.43 13.83 7.07
N MET A 329 -3.45 15.04 6.48
CA MET A 329 -4.66 15.60 5.90
C MET A 329 -5.16 14.81 4.70
N TRP A 330 -4.25 14.28 3.86
CA TRP A 330 -4.56 13.33 2.81
C TRP A 330 -5.19 12.06 3.37
N PHE A 331 -4.51 11.40 4.29
CA PHE A 331 -4.98 10.17 4.91
C PHE A 331 -6.34 10.37 5.58
N LYS A 332 -6.49 11.37 6.45
CA LYS A 332 -7.74 11.72 7.11
C LYS A 332 -8.88 11.95 6.11
N SER A 333 -8.62 12.74 5.04
CA SER A 333 -9.64 13.01 4.01
C SER A 333 -10.04 11.74 3.25
N SER A 334 -9.09 10.84 2.98
CA SER A 334 -9.32 9.57 2.29
C SER A 334 -10.15 8.62 3.13
N VAL A 335 -9.76 8.39 4.41
CA VAL A 335 -10.34 7.32 5.23
C VAL A 335 -11.56 7.74 6.06
N THR A 336 -11.87 9.04 6.15
CA THR A 336 -13.08 9.49 6.84
C THR A 336 -14.32 9.03 6.10
N VAL A 337 -15.17 8.26 6.79
CA VAL A 337 -16.40 7.65 6.27
C VAL A 337 -17.61 8.13 7.05
N LYS A 338 -18.67 8.49 6.34
CA LYS A 338 -19.99 8.73 6.98
C LYS A 338 -20.55 7.40 7.49
N LYS A 339 -21.05 7.37 8.72
CA LYS A 339 -21.54 6.15 9.39
C LYS A 339 -22.52 5.34 8.52
N ARG A 340 -23.39 6.00 7.74
CA ARG A 340 -24.33 5.36 6.83
C ARG A 340 -23.66 4.51 5.74
N LEU A 341 -22.43 4.84 5.31
CA LEU A 341 -21.70 4.10 4.28
C LEU A 341 -21.10 2.78 4.81
N LEU A 342 -21.00 2.60 6.13
CA LEU A 342 -20.53 1.35 6.74
C LEU A 342 -21.54 0.19 6.59
N LYS A 343 -22.73 0.44 6.05
CA LYS A 343 -23.66 -0.63 5.63
C LYS A 343 -23.14 -1.42 4.42
N TYR A 344 -22.28 -0.81 3.61
CA TYR A 344 -21.68 -1.46 2.45
C TYR A 344 -20.44 -2.25 2.86
N ASP A 345 -20.53 -3.57 2.74
CA ASP A 345 -19.46 -4.48 3.18
C ASP A 345 -18.10 -4.20 2.50
N VAL A 346 -18.10 -3.72 1.25
CA VAL A 346 -16.85 -3.36 0.54
C VAL A 346 -16.10 -2.23 1.24
N ILE A 347 -16.81 -1.21 1.76
CA ILE A 347 -16.20 -0.11 2.52
C ILE A 347 -15.67 -0.63 3.85
N THR A 348 -16.43 -1.48 4.53
CA THR A 348 -16.04 -2.07 5.81
C THR A 348 -14.79 -2.94 5.66
N VAL A 349 -14.74 -3.80 4.64
CA VAL A 349 -13.60 -4.70 4.39
C VAL A 349 -12.34 -3.93 4.06
N LEU A 350 -12.40 -2.89 3.21
CA LEU A 350 -11.24 -2.06 2.92
C LEU A 350 -10.80 -1.25 4.13
N LEU A 351 -11.72 -0.76 4.96
CA LEU A 351 -11.35 -0.09 6.22
C LEU A 351 -10.60 -1.05 7.15
N TYR A 352 -11.05 -2.30 7.27
CA TYR A 352 -10.38 -3.33 8.07
C TYR A 352 -9.01 -3.71 7.50
N CYS A 353 -8.89 -3.74 6.17
CA CYS A 353 -7.60 -3.92 5.50
C CYS A 353 -6.63 -2.77 5.83
N ILE A 354 -7.11 -1.52 5.82
CA ILE A 354 -6.32 -0.34 6.21
C ILE A 354 -5.89 -0.43 7.68
N VAL A 355 -6.79 -0.84 8.58
CA VAL A 355 -6.46 -1.03 10.01
C VAL A 355 -5.34 -2.06 10.17
N ALA A 356 -5.47 -3.21 9.54
CA ALA A 356 -4.44 -4.25 9.60
C ALA A 356 -3.10 -3.78 9.01
N TYR A 357 -3.15 -3.06 7.89
CA TYR A 357 -1.96 -2.46 7.28
C TYR A 357 -1.26 -1.50 8.26
N LEU A 358 -2.02 -0.62 8.91
CA LEU A 358 -1.49 0.35 9.85
C LEU A 358 -0.92 -0.31 11.11
N LEU A 359 -1.53 -1.40 11.61
CA LEU A 359 -0.96 -2.19 12.71
C LEU A 359 0.42 -2.75 12.31
N CYS A 360 0.57 -3.29 11.12
CA CYS A 360 1.87 -3.72 10.61
C CYS A 360 2.83 -2.53 10.49
N ALA A 361 2.35 -1.39 9.99
CA ALA A 361 3.14 -0.18 9.73
C ALA A 361 3.63 0.55 10.99
N THR A 362 3.10 0.24 12.17
CA THR A 362 3.66 0.74 13.44
C THR A 362 4.97 0.03 13.83
N LEU A 363 5.18 -1.18 13.33
CA LEU A 363 6.36 -2.01 13.64
C LEU A 363 7.37 -2.06 12.49
N ASP A 364 6.90 -1.79 11.27
CA ASP A 364 7.70 -1.72 10.06
C ASP A 364 6.96 -0.87 9.03
N PHE A 365 7.64 -0.15 8.12
CA PHE A 365 6.97 0.62 7.08
C PHE A 365 7.93 1.04 5.99
N TYR A 366 7.48 0.89 4.75
CA TYR A 366 8.20 1.27 3.54
C TYR A 366 7.38 2.28 2.74
N ILE A 367 7.71 3.57 2.84
CA ILE A 367 6.97 4.66 2.18
C ILE A 367 6.96 4.51 0.64
N ALA A 368 8.00 3.91 0.07
CA ALA A 368 8.12 3.65 -1.36
C ALA A 368 7.19 2.56 -1.88
N LEU A 369 6.55 1.76 -1.00
CA LEU A 369 5.65 0.71 -1.40
C LEU A 369 4.35 1.27 -1.98
N ILE A 370 4.16 1.09 -3.28
CA ILE A 370 2.98 1.59 -4.00
C ILE A 370 1.66 1.01 -3.48
N TYR A 371 1.68 -0.16 -2.86
CA TYR A 371 0.47 -0.84 -2.35
C TYR A 371 -0.25 -0.08 -1.25
N PHE A 372 0.50 0.63 -0.37
CA PHE A 372 -0.08 1.56 0.60
C PHE A 372 -0.89 2.67 -0.10
N TRP A 373 -0.28 3.31 -1.08
CA TRP A 373 -0.90 4.39 -1.83
C TRP A 373 -2.13 3.94 -2.60
N ILE A 374 -2.03 2.78 -3.29
CA ILE A 374 -3.17 2.18 -3.99
C ILE A 374 -4.31 1.88 -3.02
N LEU A 375 -4.03 1.29 -1.86
CA LEU A 375 -5.05 0.94 -0.87
C LEU A 375 -5.84 2.18 -0.42
N ILE A 376 -5.15 3.26 -0.06
CA ILE A 376 -5.79 4.48 0.43
C ILE A 376 -6.53 5.23 -0.70
N ILE A 377 -5.94 5.31 -1.89
CA ILE A 377 -6.57 5.98 -3.05
C ILE A 377 -7.79 5.18 -3.54
N LEU A 378 -7.70 3.84 -3.58
CA LEU A 378 -8.81 2.97 -3.91
C LEU A 378 -9.97 3.15 -2.92
N PHE A 379 -9.67 3.17 -1.63
CA PHE A 379 -10.67 3.37 -0.59
C PHE A 379 -11.41 4.70 -0.78
N ASP A 380 -10.71 5.82 -1.00
CA ASP A 380 -11.33 7.13 -1.30
C ASP A 380 -12.20 7.09 -2.54
N SER A 381 -11.74 6.39 -3.58
CA SER A 381 -12.45 6.26 -4.85
C SER A 381 -13.74 5.44 -4.71
N ILE A 382 -13.70 4.30 -4.03
CA ILE A 382 -14.89 3.46 -3.76
C ILE A 382 -15.88 4.21 -2.88
N LYS A 383 -15.41 4.82 -1.79
CA LYS A 383 -16.22 5.65 -0.90
C LYS A 383 -16.99 6.74 -1.66
N SER A 384 -16.29 7.44 -2.54
CA SER A 384 -16.87 8.50 -3.36
C SER A 384 -17.92 7.96 -4.35
N THR A 385 -17.60 6.85 -5.02
CA THR A 385 -18.53 6.20 -5.98
C THR A 385 -19.79 5.69 -5.30
N VAL A 386 -19.67 5.04 -4.14
CA VAL A 386 -20.82 4.56 -3.36
C VAL A 386 -21.67 5.74 -2.86
N TYR A 387 -21.03 6.81 -2.40
CA TYR A 387 -21.73 8.01 -1.96
C TYR A 387 -22.50 8.70 -3.10
N GLU A 388 -21.92 8.79 -4.29
CA GLU A 388 -22.59 9.35 -5.47
C GLU A 388 -23.81 8.51 -5.89
N ARG A 389 -23.68 7.18 -5.91
CA ARG A 389 -24.81 6.26 -6.20
C ARG A 389 -25.95 6.40 -5.19
N GLU A 390 -25.62 6.54 -3.89
CA GLU A 390 -26.62 6.71 -2.83
C GLU A 390 -27.40 8.03 -2.92
N LYS A 391 -26.86 9.04 -3.60
CA LYS A 391 -27.55 10.31 -3.84
C LYS A 391 -28.50 10.29 -5.04
N GLN A 392 -28.28 9.35 -5.96
CA GLN A 392 -29.04 9.24 -7.22
C GLN A 392 -30.23 8.28 -7.09
N GLY A 393 -30.25 7.40 -6.09
CA GLY A 393 -31.35 6.50 -5.75
C GLY A 393 -32.07 6.95 -4.49
#